data_1f53b83505702e50080e8472cb488767
#
_entry.id   1f53b83505702e50080e8472cb488767
#
_cell.length_a   1.000
_cell.length_b   1.000
_cell.length_c   1.000
_cell.angle_alpha   90.00
_cell.angle_beta   90.00
_cell.angle_gamma   90.00
#
_symmetry.space_group_name_H-M   'P 1'
#
loop_
_entity.id
_entity.type
_entity.pdbx_description
1 polymer ?
#
loop_
_entity_poly.entity_id
_entity_poly.type
_entity_poly.pdbx_seq_one_letter_code
_entity_poly.pdbx_strand_id
1 'polypeptide(L)'
;MKIEKKIWLSLIASVLFAVIFSIWIFRQDTVRNELPFDNTTSLKTTSFKIDGAKTESVILSDEFHTQKAILFQTTHTNAEVWLDGKLIYQYGNEKHTPKFMKSPGSCWHIVDIPANSDTKKLTIKIIPVYQGYYGNPVHLFLGTRGDCILKILSQSLGILILSCGVLFLGFLSLVLYIAVIRKKQEDFSEETSKIFLLSLIHI
;
A
#
# COMPACT_ATOMS: atom_id res chain seq x y z
N MET A 1 -16.28 -37.21 -13.17
CA MET A 1 -15.04 -36.97 -13.94
C MET A 1 -15.05 -35.72 -14.86
N LYS A 2 -16.10 -35.45 -15.65
CA LYS A 2 -16.14 -34.22 -16.52
C LYS A 2 -16.27 -32.90 -15.73
N ILE A 3 -16.97 -32.87 -14.62
CA ILE A 3 -17.19 -31.67 -13.79
C ILE A 3 -15.93 -31.32 -13.02
N GLU A 4 -15.22 -32.26 -12.47
CA GLU A 4 -13.97 -32.06 -11.74
C GLU A 4 -12.89 -31.42 -12.63
N LYS A 5 -12.76 -31.92 -13.87
CA LYS A 5 -11.83 -31.32 -14.84
C LYS A 5 -12.16 -29.85 -15.16
N LYS A 6 -13.44 -29.49 -15.27
CA LYS A 6 -13.86 -28.11 -15.51
C LYS A 6 -13.53 -27.19 -14.32
N ILE A 7 -13.70 -27.68 -13.08
CA ILE A 7 -13.36 -26.93 -11.86
C ILE A 7 -11.85 -26.70 -11.79
N TRP A 8 -11.03 -27.74 -12.02
CA TRP A 8 -9.58 -27.63 -12.05
C TRP A 8 -9.11 -26.66 -13.14
N LEU A 9 -9.72 -26.71 -14.33
CA LEU A 9 -9.38 -25.81 -15.43
C LEU A 9 -9.71 -24.36 -15.09
N SER A 10 -10.86 -24.10 -14.43
CA SER A 10 -11.25 -22.78 -13.96
C SER A 10 -10.31 -22.23 -12.89
N LEU A 11 -9.89 -23.07 -11.94
CA LEU A 11 -8.92 -22.71 -10.90
C LEU A 11 -7.55 -22.34 -11.51
N ILE A 12 -7.05 -23.15 -12.43
CA ILE A 12 -5.78 -22.89 -13.12
C ILE A 12 -5.87 -21.59 -13.92
N ALA A 13 -6.96 -21.36 -14.65
CA ALA A 13 -7.18 -20.14 -15.43
C ALA A 13 -7.23 -18.89 -14.51
N SER A 14 -7.86 -18.98 -13.34
CA SER A 14 -7.92 -17.89 -12.35
C SER A 14 -6.54 -17.55 -11.78
N VAL A 15 -5.74 -18.59 -11.47
CA VAL A 15 -4.36 -18.38 -10.96
C VAL A 15 -3.48 -17.76 -12.05
N LEU A 16 -3.55 -18.25 -13.29
CA LEU A 16 -2.80 -17.68 -14.41
C LEU A 16 -3.20 -16.24 -14.67
N PHE A 17 -4.49 -15.92 -14.64
CA PHE A 17 -4.97 -14.55 -14.80
C PHE A 17 -4.42 -13.65 -13.68
N ALA A 18 -4.47 -14.09 -12.43
CA ALA A 18 -3.94 -13.32 -11.29
C ALA A 18 -2.44 -13.05 -11.44
N VAL A 19 -1.65 -14.04 -11.89
CA VAL A 19 -0.20 -13.89 -12.12
C VAL A 19 0.06 -12.92 -13.27
N ILE A 20 -0.59 -13.08 -14.42
CA ILE A 20 -0.42 -12.19 -15.58
C ILE A 20 -0.82 -10.75 -15.22
N PHE A 21 -1.93 -10.59 -14.51
CA PHE A 21 -2.42 -9.29 -14.07
C PHE A 21 -1.47 -8.63 -13.06
N SER A 22 -0.88 -9.41 -12.15
CA SER A 22 0.16 -8.94 -11.23
C SER A 22 1.39 -8.44 -11.97
N ILE A 23 1.89 -9.21 -12.95
CA ILE A 23 3.04 -8.81 -13.78
C ILE A 23 2.72 -7.53 -14.56
N TRP A 24 1.50 -7.42 -15.09
CA TRP A 24 1.06 -6.24 -15.82
C TRP A 24 1.02 -4.98 -14.93
N ILE A 25 0.51 -5.10 -13.68
CA ILE A 25 0.52 -4.00 -12.71
C ILE A 25 1.95 -3.60 -12.32
N PHE A 26 2.82 -4.58 -12.03
CA PHE A 26 4.23 -4.29 -11.71
C PHE A 26 4.96 -3.59 -12.86
N ARG A 27 4.65 -3.92 -14.11
CA ARG A 27 5.19 -3.20 -15.26
C ARG A 27 4.68 -1.76 -15.37
N GLN A 28 3.47 -1.49 -14.92
CA GLN A 28 2.91 -0.13 -14.92
C GLN A 28 3.54 0.77 -13.85
N ASP A 29 4.05 0.24 -12.74
CA ASP A 29 4.70 1.03 -11.71
C ASP A 29 5.99 1.72 -12.20
N THR A 30 6.63 1.20 -13.23
CA THR A 30 7.80 1.85 -13.87
C THR A 30 7.42 3.04 -14.77
N VAL A 31 6.16 3.16 -15.20
CA VAL A 31 5.65 4.24 -16.08
C VAL A 31 4.88 5.31 -15.29
N ARG A 32 4.67 5.10 -13.98
CA ARG A 32 3.69 5.83 -13.16
C ARG A 32 4.16 7.18 -12.59
N ASN A 33 5.24 7.75 -13.09
CA ASN A 33 5.71 9.02 -12.55
C ASN A 33 4.84 10.25 -12.89
N GLU A 34 3.79 10.09 -13.74
CA GLU A 34 2.95 11.21 -14.17
C GLU A 34 1.47 10.78 -14.27
N LEU A 35 0.80 10.60 -13.13
CA LEU A 35 -0.66 10.55 -13.17
C LEU A 35 -1.23 11.96 -13.32
N PRO A 36 -2.29 12.15 -14.16
CA PRO A 36 -2.87 13.48 -14.45
C PRO A 36 -3.51 14.18 -13.23
N PHE A 37 -3.52 13.54 -12.07
CA PHE A 37 -4.04 14.08 -10.80
C PHE A 37 -2.96 14.47 -9.80
N ASP A 38 -1.69 14.42 -10.19
CA ASP A 38 -0.57 14.69 -9.29
C ASP A 38 -0.16 16.17 -9.39
N ASN A 39 -0.76 16.99 -8.54
CA ASN A 39 -0.40 18.40 -8.38
C ASN A 39 0.75 18.60 -7.38
N THR A 40 1.47 17.53 -7.00
CA THR A 40 2.63 17.65 -6.12
C THR A 40 3.88 18.05 -6.90
N THR A 41 4.67 18.95 -6.32
CA THR A 41 5.96 19.35 -6.88
C THR A 41 7.09 18.63 -6.14
N SER A 42 8.00 18.01 -6.87
CA SER A 42 9.21 17.42 -6.28
C SER A 42 10.15 18.51 -5.80
N LEU A 43 10.56 18.46 -4.54
CA LEU A 43 11.50 19.42 -3.96
C LEU A 43 12.94 18.94 -4.14
N LYS A 44 13.81 19.84 -4.60
CA LYS A 44 15.25 19.59 -4.60
C LYS A 44 15.79 19.74 -3.19
N THR A 45 16.52 18.75 -2.71
CA THR A 45 17.12 18.73 -1.38
C THR A 45 18.63 18.79 -1.47
N THR A 46 19.25 19.46 -0.49
CA THR A 46 20.69 19.37 -0.24
C THR A 46 20.89 18.44 0.95
N SER A 47 21.49 17.27 0.72
CA SER A 47 21.73 16.30 1.78
C SER A 47 23.10 16.49 2.42
N PHE A 48 23.16 16.39 3.74
CA PHE A 48 24.41 16.37 4.51
C PHE A 48 24.27 15.41 5.71
N LYS A 49 25.38 14.87 6.18
CA LYS A 49 25.41 13.99 7.34
C LYS A 49 25.84 14.76 8.58
N ILE A 50 25.08 14.63 9.66
CA ILE A 50 25.45 15.09 10.99
C ILE A 50 25.30 13.90 11.94
N ASP A 51 26.37 13.55 12.66
CA ASP A 51 26.38 12.49 13.69
C ASP A 51 25.76 11.15 13.26
N GLY A 52 26.07 10.71 12.03
CA GLY A 52 25.51 9.47 11.46
C GLY A 52 24.07 9.57 10.97
N ALA A 53 23.35 10.66 11.26
CA ALA A 53 22.03 10.93 10.73
C ALA A 53 22.15 11.60 9.35
N LYS A 54 21.23 11.25 8.46
CA LYS A 54 21.06 11.94 7.19
C LYS A 54 20.16 13.14 7.42
N THR A 55 20.65 14.35 7.12
CA THR A 55 19.86 15.58 7.19
C THR A 55 19.69 16.13 5.79
N GLU A 56 18.48 16.44 5.42
CA GLU A 56 18.14 17.06 4.14
C GLU A 56 17.55 18.45 4.41
N SER A 57 18.06 19.46 3.75
CA SER A 57 17.56 20.83 3.84
C SER A 57 16.99 21.27 2.53
N VAL A 58 15.85 21.93 2.59
CA VAL A 58 15.20 22.57 1.45
C VAL A 58 15.02 24.05 1.78
N ILE A 59 15.41 24.92 0.86
CA ILE A 59 15.09 26.33 0.94
C ILE A 59 13.72 26.50 0.29
N LEU A 60 12.76 26.95 1.06
CA LEU A 60 11.43 27.27 0.56
C LEU A 60 11.48 28.64 -0.13
N SER A 61 11.01 28.72 -1.37
CA SER A 61 10.86 29.99 -2.09
C SER A 61 9.59 30.74 -1.65
N ASP A 62 9.50 32.02 -1.92
CA ASP A 62 8.43 32.95 -1.48
C ASP A 62 7.01 32.61 -1.96
N GLU A 63 6.84 31.52 -2.70
CA GLU A 63 5.53 31.07 -3.23
C GLU A 63 4.62 30.38 -2.20
N PHE A 64 4.97 30.36 -0.92
CA PHE A 64 4.29 29.60 0.14
C PHE A 64 3.21 30.40 0.89
N HIS A 65 2.53 31.33 0.22
CA HIS A 65 1.46 32.11 0.86
C HIS A 65 0.19 31.31 1.20
N THR A 66 0.06 30.10 0.69
CA THR A 66 -1.09 29.21 0.97
C THR A 66 -0.64 28.05 1.85
N GLN A 67 -1.56 27.54 2.68
CA GLN A 67 -1.33 26.34 3.48
C GLN A 67 -0.90 25.17 2.59
N LYS A 68 0.31 24.69 2.76
CA LYS A 68 0.88 23.58 2.01
C LYS A 68 1.30 22.47 2.96
N ALA A 69 1.46 21.29 2.42
CA ALA A 69 1.96 20.14 3.14
C ALA A 69 3.13 19.53 2.39
N ILE A 70 4.06 18.96 3.14
CA ILE A 70 5.14 18.13 2.59
C ILE A 70 4.78 16.67 2.78
N LEU A 71 5.07 15.87 1.76
CA LEU A 71 4.91 14.44 1.76
C LEU A 71 6.27 13.77 1.56
N PHE A 72 6.58 12.79 2.38
CA PHE A 72 7.75 11.93 2.22
C PHE A 72 7.50 10.54 2.83
N GLN A 73 8.30 9.58 2.40
CA GLN A 73 8.24 8.21 2.91
C GLN A 73 9.52 7.88 3.65
N THR A 74 9.38 7.19 4.77
CA THR A 74 10.51 6.60 5.51
C THR A 74 10.32 5.11 5.70
N THR A 75 11.45 4.39 5.80
CA THR A 75 11.46 2.94 6.05
C THR A 75 12.46 2.65 7.16
N HIS A 76 11.98 2.16 8.30
CA HIS A 76 12.77 1.85 9.49
C HIS A 76 13.66 3.01 9.94
N THR A 77 13.13 4.24 9.83
CA THR A 77 13.87 5.46 10.20
C THR A 77 13.02 6.37 11.08
N ASN A 78 13.67 7.04 12.00
CA ASN A 78 13.08 8.14 12.75
C ASN A 78 13.17 9.41 11.88
N ALA A 79 12.16 10.25 11.96
CA ALA A 79 12.11 11.49 11.19
C ALA A 79 11.76 12.68 12.07
N GLU A 80 12.46 13.78 11.85
CA GLU A 80 12.18 15.09 12.47
C GLU A 80 12.10 16.15 11.37
N VAL A 81 11.08 17.00 11.46
CA VAL A 81 10.92 18.12 10.53
C VAL A 81 11.01 19.43 11.31
N TRP A 82 11.91 20.27 10.88
CA TRP A 82 12.23 21.53 11.49
C TRP A 82 11.95 22.68 10.51
N LEU A 83 11.28 23.72 10.98
CA LEU A 83 10.95 24.91 10.23
C LEU A 83 11.64 26.11 10.90
N ASP A 84 12.63 26.71 10.23
CA ASP A 84 13.49 27.79 10.78
C ASP A 84 14.04 27.49 12.17
N GLY A 85 14.50 26.24 12.38
CA GLY A 85 15.05 25.80 13.66
C GLY A 85 14.01 25.40 14.71
N LYS A 86 12.70 25.51 14.42
CA LYS A 86 11.62 25.04 15.29
C LYS A 86 11.16 23.64 14.85
N LEU A 87 11.11 22.69 15.78
CA LEU A 87 10.56 21.34 15.53
C LEU A 87 9.04 21.44 15.34
N ILE A 88 8.57 21.03 14.15
CA ILE A 88 7.13 21.02 13.81
C ILE A 88 6.57 19.62 13.73
N TYR A 89 7.43 18.60 13.51
CA TYR A 89 6.99 17.21 13.40
C TYR A 89 8.09 16.25 13.87
N GLN A 90 7.68 15.19 14.56
CA GLN A 90 8.59 14.12 14.99
C GLN A 90 7.90 12.76 14.88
N TYR A 91 8.63 11.75 14.37
CA TYR A 91 8.17 10.38 14.23
C TYR A 91 9.26 9.38 14.66
N GLY A 92 8.85 8.30 15.31
CA GLY A 92 9.77 7.23 15.72
C GLY A 92 10.58 7.55 16.97
N ASN A 93 10.12 8.47 17.81
CA ASN A 93 10.76 8.73 19.11
C ASN A 93 10.56 7.50 20.03
N GLU A 94 11.60 7.15 20.82
CA GLU A 94 11.58 6.06 21.81
C GLU A 94 10.40 6.13 22.78
N LYS A 95 9.92 7.34 23.09
CA LYS A 95 8.76 7.54 23.97
C LYS A 95 7.43 7.07 23.38
N HIS A 96 7.31 7.01 22.05
CA HIS A 96 6.07 6.68 21.33
C HIS A 96 6.14 5.34 20.65
N THR A 97 7.31 4.72 20.58
CA THR A 97 7.47 3.39 19.98
C THR A 97 7.22 2.31 21.02
N PRO A 98 6.32 1.35 20.80
CA PRO A 98 6.10 0.24 21.71
C PRO A 98 7.40 -0.51 22.00
N LYS A 99 7.64 -0.92 23.24
CA LYS A 99 8.90 -1.57 23.68
C LYS A 99 9.28 -2.83 22.91
N PHE A 100 8.32 -3.50 22.28
CA PHE A 100 8.55 -4.68 21.45
C PHE A 100 8.98 -4.35 20.01
N MET A 101 8.81 -3.10 19.58
CA MET A 101 9.19 -2.65 18.24
C MET A 101 10.58 -2.04 18.27
N LYS A 102 11.52 -2.63 17.51
CA LYS A 102 12.88 -2.11 17.37
C LYS A 102 12.99 -0.91 16.44
N SER A 103 11.97 -0.70 15.58
CA SER A 103 11.95 0.40 14.61
C SER A 103 10.52 0.87 14.39
N PRO A 104 10.31 2.13 13.94
CA PRO A 104 8.98 2.66 13.67
C PRO A 104 8.31 2.09 12.41
N GLY A 105 8.99 1.20 11.65
CA GLY A 105 8.45 0.61 10.42
C GLY A 105 8.54 1.52 9.21
N SER A 106 7.71 1.22 8.18
CA SER A 106 7.60 2.05 6.96
C SER A 106 6.34 2.88 7.03
N CYS A 107 6.45 4.18 6.79
CA CYS A 107 5.34 5.11 6.90
C CYS A 107 5.44 6.26 5.89
N TRP A 108 4.29 6.72 5.41
CA TRP A 108 4.13 7.99 4.72
C TRP A 108 3.88 9.10 5.74
N HIS A 109 4.58 10.22 5.58
CA HIS A 109 4.46 11.38 6.45
C HIS A 109 3.86 12.54 5.66
N ILE A 110 2.77 13.11 6.17
CA ILE A 110 2.19 14.37 5.69
C ILE A 110 2.37 15.38 6.80
N VAL A 111 3.17 16.40 6.57
CA VAL A 111 3.47 17.45 7.54
C VAL A 111 2.98 18.79 7.00
N ASP A 112 2.00 19.39 7.68
CA ASP A 112 1.45 20.67 7.30
C ASP A 112 2.44 21.81 7.60
N ILE A 113 2.65 22.68 6.64
CA ILE A 113 3.42 23.91 6.79
C ILE A 113 2.45 25.04 7.10
N PRO A 114 2.63 25.76 8.20
CA PRO A 114 1.75 26.88 8.52
C PRO A 114 1.72 27.93 7.42
N ALA A 115 0.53 28.42 7.08
CA ALA A 115 0.38 29.58 6.20
C ALA A 115 0.96 30.83 6.89
N ASN A 116 1.50 31.76 6.14
CA ASN A 116 2.09 33.01 6.62
C ASN A 116 3.39 32.87 7.46
N SER A 117 4.10 31.77 7.32
CA SER A 117 5.48 31.74 7.80
C SER A 117 6.35 32.49 6.77
N ASP A 118 7.05 33.55 7.18
CA ASP A 118 8.16 34.15 6.43
C ASP A 118 9.33 33.18 6.30
N THR A 119 9.02 31.89 6.36
CA THR A 119 9.90 30.77 6.53
C THR A 119 10.67 30.50 5.26
N LYS A 120 11.99 30.49 5.41
CA LYS A 120 12.92 30.29 4.30
C LYS A 120 13.60 28.94 4.31
N LYS A 121 13.59 28.23 5.45
CA LYS A 121 14.34 26.99 5.59
C LYS A 121 13.54 25.87 6.24
N LEU A 122 13.30 24.81 5.48
CA LEU A 122 12.81 23.53 5.97
C LEU A 122 14.00 22.57 6.11
N THR A 123 14.12 21.93 7.26
CA THR A 123 15.15 20.91 7.51
C THR A 123 14.49 19.62 7.94
N ILE A 124 14.81 18.53 7.25
CA ILE A 124 14.33 17.19 7.57
C ILE A 124 15.52 16.36 8.03
N LYS A 125 15.47 15.90 9.26
CA LYS A 125 16.47 15.03 9.84
C LYS A 125 15.96 13.61 9.85
N ILE A 126 16.70 12.68 9.23
CA ILE A 126 16.37 11.27 9.10
C ILE A 126 17.43 10.46 9.79
N ILE A 127 17.00 9.64 10.75
CA ILE A 127 17.89 8.83 11.59
C ILE A 127 17.50 7.35 11.35
N PRO A 128 18.23 6.64 10.47
CA PRO A 128 17.99 5.24 10.24
C PRO A 128 18.29 4.39 11.48
N VAL A 129 17.42 3.44 11.78
CA VAL A 129 17.60 2.49 12.89
C VAL A 129 18.56 1.37 12.50
N TYR A 130 18.58 0.99 11.23
CA TYR A 130 19.44 -0.08 10.72
C TYR A 130 20.45 0.44 9.69
N GLN A 131 21.67 -0.08 9.71
CA GLN A 131 22.76 0.32 8.82
C GLN A 131 22.42 0.18 7.33
N GLY A 132 21.64 -0.84 6.94
CA GLY A 132 21.23 -1.05 5.56
C GLY A 132 20.38 0.07 4.93
N TYR A 133 19.85 0.98 5.75
CA TYR A 133 19.08 2.14 5.28
C TYR A 133 19.87 3.44 5.25
N TYR A 134 21.16 3.41 5.61
CA TYR A 134 22.02 4.58 5.50
C TYR A 134 22.21 4.97 4.03
N GLY A 135 21.98 6.24 3.73
CA GLY A 135 22.21 6.79 2.41
C GLY A 135 21.07 6.63 1.40
N ASN A 136 19.97 5.98 1.75
CA ASN A 136 18.79 5.93 0.89
C ASN A 136 18.25 7.35 0.66
N PRO A 137 17.96 7.74 -0.59
CA PRO A 137 17.38 9.06 -0.89
C PRO A 137 15.97 9.14 -0.31
N VAL A 138 15.60 10.32 0.18
CA VAL A 138 14.25 10.63 0.57
C VAL A 138 13.67 11.59 -0.45
N HIS A 139 12.60 11.17 -1.11
CA HIS A 139 11.88 12.01 -2.05
C HIS A 139 10.86 12.86 -1.30
N LEU A 140 10.98 14.19 -1.49
CA LEU A 140 10.10 15.17 -0.88
C LEU A 140 9.15 15.71 -1.95
N PHE A 141 7.87 15.73 -1.64
CA PHE A 141 6.84 16.31 -2.47
C PHE A 141 6.14 17.42 -1.70
N LEU A 142 5.85 18.51 -2.40
CA LEU A 142 5.12 19.64 -1.88
C LEU A 142 3.78 19.76 -2.59
N GLY A 143 2.71 19.98 -1.85
CA GLY A 143 1.37 20.16 -2.38
C GLY A 143 0.41 20.59 -1.29
N THR A 144 -0.88 20.63 -1.60
CA THR A 144 -1.91 20.70 -0.56
C THR A 144 -2.00 19.35 0.17
N ARG A 145 -2.59 19.33 1.35
CA ARG A 145 -2.85 18.07 2.07
C ARG A 145 -3.65 17.07 1.21
N GLY A 146 -4.59 17.57 0.41
CA GLY A 146 -5.38 16.76 -0.52
C GLY A 146 -4.50 16.14 -1.62
N ASP A 147 -3.60 16.91 -2.22
CA ASP A 147 -2.68 16.42 -3.25
C ASP A 147 -1.75 15.33 -2.69
N CYS A 148 -1.25 15.51 -1.47
CA CYS A 148 -0.42 14.51 -0.79
C CYS A 148 -1.18 13.19 -0.57
N ILE A 149 -2.45 13.24 -0.16
CA ILE A 149 -3.30 12.05 0.00
C ILE A 149 -3.54 11.38 -1.36
N LEU A 150 -3.87 12.15 -2.40
CA LEU A 150 -4.07 11.62 -3.75
C LEU A 150 -2.80 10.97 -4.29
N LYS A 151 -1.62 11.53 -4.00
CA LYS A 151 -0.32 10.94 -4.35
C LYS A 151 -0.15 9.56 -3.71
N ILE A 152 -0.39 9.43 -2.41
CA ILE A 152 -0.31 8.13 -1.70
C ILE A 152 -1.31 7.13 -2.29
N LEU A 153 -2.56 7.55 -2.49
CA LEU A 153 -3.60 6.71 -3.07
C LEU A 153 -3.22 6.24 -4.48
N SER A 154 -2.72 7.14 -5.32
CA SER A 154 -2.33 6.82 -6.69
C SER A 154 -1.20 5.78 -6.73
N GLN A 155 -0.22 5.89 -5.84
CA GLN A 155 0.87 4.92 -5.72
C GLN A 155 0.40 3.56 -5.19
N SER A 156 -0.62 3.55 -4.32
CA SER A 156 -1.17 2.33 -3.72
C SER A 156 -2.30 1.70 -4.52
N LEU A 157 -2.87 2.42 -5.50
CA LEU A 157 -4.07 2.02 -6.23
C LEU A 157 -3.91 0.66 -6.93
N GLY A 158 -2.74 0.40 -7.53
CA GLY A 158 -2.45 -0.86 -8.20
C GLY A 158 -2.53 -2.05 -7.25
N ILE A 159 -1.93 -1.93 -6.08
CA ILE A 159 -1.95 -2.98 -5.05
C ILE A 159 -3.38 -3.16 -4.52
N LEU A 160 -4.11 -2.07 -4.32
CA LEU A 160 -5.50 -2.11 -3.87
C LEU A 160 -6.40 -2.86 -4.85
N ILE A 161 -6.32 -2.51 -6.15
CA ILE A 161 -7.10 -3.17 -7.21
C ILE A 161 -6.76 -4.66 -7.28
N LEU A 162 -5.47 -5.01 -7.22
CA LEU A 162 -5.02 -6.39 -7.22
C LEU A 162 -5.60 -7.16 -6.02
N SER A 163 -5.51 -6.58 -4.83
CA SER A 163 -6.01 -7.21 -3.60
C SER A 163 -7.53 -7.44 -3.66
N CYS A 164 -8.29 -6.45 -4.13
CA CYS A 164 -9.73 -6.58 -4.35
C CYS A 164 -10.06 -7.67 -5.38
N GLY A 165 -9.29 -7.75 -6.46
CA GLY A 165 -9.45 -8.79 -7.48
C GLY A 165 -9.22 -10.19 -6.94
N VAL A 166 -8.16 -10.39 -6.17
CA VAL A 166 -7.86 -11.67 -5.53
C VAL A 166 -8.95 -12.08 -4.53
N LEU A 167 -9.42 -11.14 -3.71
CA LEU A 167 -10.52 -11.39 -2.77
C LEU A 167 -11.81 -11.77 -3.49
N PHE A 168 -12.15 -11.08 -4.58
CA PHE A 168 -13.32 -11.38 -5.40
C PHE A 168 -13.24 -12.78 -6.02
N LEU A 169 -12.09 -13.15 -6.59
CA LEU A 169 -11.87 -14.48 -7.15
C LEU A 169 -11.93 -15.57 -6.08
N GLY A 170 -11.38 -15.32 -4.90
CA GLY A 170 -11.48 -16.21 -3.75
C GLY A 170 -12.93 -16.43 -3.31
N PHE A 171 -13.71 -15.37 -3.21
CA PHE A 171 -15.13 -15.43 -2.89
C PHE A 171 -15.92 -16.21 -3.95
N LEU A 172 -15.69 -15.94 -5.23
CA LEU A 172 -16.33 -16.66 -6.33
C LEU A 172 -16.00 -18.16 -6.29
N SER A 173 -14.74 -18.50 -6.04
CA SER A 173 -14.30 -19.90 -5.90
C SER A 173 -15.01 -20.61 -4.73
N LEU A 174 -15.20 -19.92 -3.61
CA LEU A 174 -15.93 -20.45 -2.46
C LEU A 174 -17.40 -20.71 -2.78
N VAL A 175 -18.07 -19.77 -3.47
CA VAL A 175 -19.47 -19.92 -3.89
C VAL A 175 -19.63 -21.12 -4.83
N LEU A 176 -18.73 -21.26 -5.82
CA LEU A 176 -18.74 -22.39 -6.74
C LEU A 176 -18.50 -23.73 -6.02
N TYR A 177 -17.57 -23.75 -5.06
CA TYR A 177 -17.31 -24.94 -4.24
C TYR A 177 -18.55 -25.38 -3.45
N ILE A 178 -19.24 -24.43 -2.78
CA ILE A 178 -20.47 -24.71 -2.04
C ILE A 178 -21.58 -25.22 -2.98
N ALA A 179 -21.73 -24.59 -4.16
CA ALA A 179 -22.73 -25.02 -5.16
C ALA A 179 -22.48 -26.45 -5.64
N VAL A 180 -21.22 -26.82 -5.87
CA VAL A 180 -20.85 -28.19 -6.28
C VAL A 180 -21.13 -29.22 -5.19
N ILE A 181 -20.80 -28.88 -3.92
CA ILE A 181 -21.07 -29.76 -2.79
C ILE A 181 -22.58 -29.98 -2.63
N ARG A 182 -23.38 -28.92 -2.68
CA ARG A 182 -24.84 -29.00 -2.58
C ARG A 182 -25.42 -29.91 -3.67
N LYS A 183 -25.00 -29.68 -4.91
CA LYS A 183 -25.46 -30.51 -6.03
C LYS A 183 -25.09 -31.98 -5.87
N LYS A 184 -23.87 -32.28 -5.42
CA LYS A 184 -23.42 -33.65 -5.16
C LYS A 184 -24.25 -34.32 -4.02
N GLN A 185 -24.64 -33.54 -3.03
CA GLN A 185 -25.47 -34.01 -1.91
C GLN A 185 -26.93 -34.29 -2.33
N GLU A 186 -27.47 -33.46 -3.23
CA GLU A 186 -28.79 -33.67 -3.84
C GLU A 186 -28.80 -34.91 -4.72
N ASP A 187 -27.82 -35.08 -5.61
CA ASP A 187 -27.68 -36.25 -6.47
C ASP A 187 -27.56 -37.55 -5.64
N PHE A 188 -26.79 -37.55 -4.54
CA PHE A 188 -26.64 -38.69 -3.63
C PHE A 188 -27.93 -39.00 -2.90
N SER A 189 -28.68 -38.00 -2.43
CA SER A 189 -29.97 -38.16 -1.78
C SER A 189 -31.03 -38.79 -2.71
N GLU A 190 -31.04 -38.34 -3.98
CA GLU A 190 -31.95 -38.89 -4.99
C GLU A 190 -31.65 -40.34 -5.34
N GLU A 191 -30.36 -40.70 -5.52
CA GLU A 191 -29.96 -42.11 -5.75
C GLU A 191 -30.28 -42.99 -4.57
N THR A 192 -30.03 -42.52 -3.33
CA THR A 192 -30.33 -43.27 -2.12
C THR A 192 -31.84 -43.50 -1.96
N SER A 193 -32.66 -42.52 -2.28
CA SER A 193 -34.12 -42.64 -2.26
C SER A 193 -34.63 -43.63 -3.31
N LYS A 194 -34.05 -43.65 -4.50
CA LYS A 194 -34.41 -44.65 -5.55
C LYS A 194 -34.06 -46.06 -5.14
N ILE A 195 -32.88 -46.27 -4.54
CA ILE A 195 -32.46 -47.58 -4.04
C ILE A 195 -33.38 -48.03 -2.91
N PHE A 196 -33.77 -47.14 -1.99
CA PHE A 196 -34.70 -47.45 -0.90
C PHE A 196 -36.08 -47.81 -1.42
N LEU A 197 -36.61 -47.06 -2.40
CA LEU A 197 -37.87 -47.37 -3.08
C LEU A 197 -37.85 -48.71 -3.80
N LEU A 198 -36.76 -49.02 -4.51
CA LEU A 198 -36.59 -50.29 -5.20
C LEU A 198 -36.50 -51.46 -4.20
N SER A 199 -35.89 -51.29 -3.03
CA SER A 199 -35.82 -52.31 -1.99
C SER A 199 -37.19 -52.60 -1.33
N LEU A 200 -38.07 -51.61 -1.27
CA LEU A 200 -39.43 -51.74 -0.77
C LEU A 200 -40.40 -52.47 -1.73
N ILE A 201 -40.12 -52.43 -3.02
CA ILE A 201 -40.94 -53.08 -4.06
C ILE A 201 -40.59 -54.57 -4.19
N HIS A 202 -39.41 -54.99 -3.69
CA HIS A 202 -38.93 -56.35 -3.76
C HIS A 202 -39.24 -57.24 -2.50
N ILE A 203 -39.96 -56.67 -1.52
CA ILE A 203 -40.52 -57.38 -0.37
C ILE A 203 -41.99 -57.64 -0.62
#